data_e7bc51b2dc58af1430812efa86ec3482
#
_entry.id   e7bc51b2dc58af1430812efa86ec3482
#
_cell.length_a   1.000
_cell.length_b   1.000
_cell.length_c   1.000
_cell.angle_alpha   90.00
_cell.angle_beta   90.00
_cell.angle_gamma   90.00
#
_symmetry.space_group_name_H-M   'P 1'
#
loop_
_entity.id
_entity.type
_entity.pdbx_description
1 polymer ?
#
loop_
_entity_poly.entity_id
_entity_poly.type
_entity_poly.pdbx_seq_one_letter_code
_entity_poly.pdbx_strand_id
1 'polypeptide(L)'
;MTKALAFVFSGGGARGALQVGALRAVLENGLKPDLLVGTSIGSVNAGYLALHGFSKESLDGLAEAWRGVATMELLPVNYVWLAVRAMFGRTVPDPAKRIKDFFIANGITPDLRFGVFHNPRLVIVSTDLNSGQPVLHGLDPEEAVLDAVLLSTALPPWVMPVKRQGRYEMDGGLVSNLPVEPALRAGATEIV
;
A
#
# COMPACT_ATOMS: atom_id res chain seq x y z
N MET A 1 -22.50 19.38 -1.20
CA MET A 1 -21.61 18.19 -1.08
C MET A 1 -20.71 18.41 0.11
N THR A 2 -20.62 17.47 1.02
CA THR A 2 -19.66 17.50 2.12
C THR A 2 -18.25 17.41 1.54
N LYS A 3 -17.35 18.30 1.98
CA LYS A 3 -15.94 18.23 1.57
C LYS A 3 -15.33 16.95 2.13
N ALA A 4 -14.57 16.23 1.29
CA ALA A 4 -13.82 15.03 1.66
C ALA A 4 -12.37 15.19 1.18
N LEU A 5 -11.45 15.44 2.12
CA LEU A 5 -10.02 15.59 1.86
C LEU A 5 -9.35 14.23 1.79
N ALA A 6 -8.79 13.88 0.64
CA ALA A 6 -7.99 12.68 0.48
C ALA A 6 -6.49 12.99 0.54
N PHE A 7 -5.75 12.17 1.32
CA PHE A 7 -4.30 12.07 1.16
C PHE A 7 -3.98 10.90 0.23
N VAL A 8 -3.25 11.21 -0.83
CA VAL A 8 -2.97 10.27 -1.92
C VAL A 8 -1.49 9.90 -1.93
N PHE A 9 -1.20 8.62 -1.74
CA PHE A 9 0.14 8.08 -1.56
C PHE A 9 0.58 7.31 -2.81
N SER A 10 1.60 7.83 -3.48
CA SER A 10 2.17 7.17 -4.66
C SER A 10 2.95 5.90 -4.31
N GLY A 11 3.04 5.00 -5.28
CA GLY A 11 4.03 3.94 -5.28
C GLY A 11 5.47 4.48 -5.43
N GLY A 12 6.45 3.63 -5.20
CA GLY A 12 7.85 4.05 -5.40
C GLY A 12 8.90 3.31 -4.58
N GLY A 13 8.57 2.18 -3.96
CA GLY A 13 9.51 1.38 -3.16
C GLY A 13 10.11 2.22 -2.02
N ALA A 14 11.44 2.25 -1.89
CA ALA A 14 12.13 2.98 -0.82
C ALA A 14 11.81 4.49 -0.76
N ARG A 15 11.34 5.08 -1.87
CA ARG A 15 10.91 6.50 -1.90
C ARG A 15 9.68 6.77 -1.04
N GLY A 16 8.94 5.74 -0.61
CA GLY A 16 7.86 5.88 0.38
C GLY A 16 8.31 6.53 1.69
N ALA A 17 9.59 6.40 2.06
CA ALA A 17 10.15 7.09 3.24
C ALA A 17 10.06 8.63 3.14
N LEU A 18 10.12 9.20 1.93
CA LEU A 18 10.00 10.65 1.71
C LEU A 18 8.59 11.16 2.04
N GLN A 19 7.57 10.32 1.90
CA GLN A 19 6.19 10.67 2.22
C GLN A 19 6.03 11.01 3.71
N VAL A 20 6.81 10.38 4.59
CA VAL A 20 6.76 10.66 6.04
C VAL A 20 7.17 12.10 6.34
N GLY A 21 8.20 12.61 5.64
CA GLY A 21 8.61 14.02 5.78
C GLY A 21 7.54 15.00 5.29
N ALA A 22 6.92 14.71 4.13
CA ALA A 22 5.83 15.52 3.58
C ALA A 22 4.61 15.52 4.52
N LEU A 23 4.26 14.36 5.10
CA LEU A 23 3.14 14.23 6.05
C LEU A 23 3.33 15.06 7.33
N ARG A 24 4.57 15.24 7.79
CA ARG A 24 4.86 16.13 8.93
C ARG A 24 4.48 17.58 8.63
N ALA A 25 4.86 18.06 7.44
CA ALA A 25 4.49 19.42 7.03
C ALA A 25 2.97 19.56 6.86
N VAL A 26 2.30 18.54 6.35
CA VAL A 26 0.83 18.52 6.21
C VAL A 26 0.16 18.56 7.59
N LEU A 27 0.67 17.78 8.57
CA LEU A 27 0.18 17.78 9.94
C LEU A 27 0.38 19.15 10.63
N GLU A 28 1.55 19.75 10.47
CA GLU A 28 1.90 21.07 11.03
C GLU A 28 0.98 22.17 10.49
N ASN A 29 0.49 22.03 9.25
CA ASN A 29 -0.51 22.93 8.67
C ASN A 29 -1.96 22.61 9.06
N GLY A 30 -2.17 21.67 9.98
CA GLY A 30 -3.50 21.35 10.53
C GLY A 30 -4.43 20.60 9.60
N LEU A 31 -3.93 20.07 8.47
CA LEU A 31 -4.73 19.28 7.56
C LEU A 31 -4.95 17.87 8.12
N LYS A 32 -6.18 17.37 8.00
CA LYS A 32 -6.57 16.02 8.42
C LYS A 32 -7.31 15.31 7.30
N PRO A 33 -6.96 14.06 6.97
CA PRO A 33 -7.62 13.34 5.90
C PRO A 33 -8.96 12.75 6.34
N ASP A 34 -9.95 12.78 5.45
CA ASP A 34 -11.17 11.98 5.54
C ASP A 34 -10.99 10.63 4.83
N LEU A 35 -10.02 10.56 3.91
CA LEU A 35 -9.73 9.41 3.08
C LEU A 35 -8.22 9.27 2.85
N LEU A 36 -7.71 8.05 3.04
CA LEU A 36 -6.35 7.67 2.69
C LEU A 36 -6.40 6.75 1.48
N VAL A 37 -5.68 7.10 0.41
CA VAL A 37 -5.64 6.30 -0.81
C VAL A 37 -4.20 6.00 -1.16
N GLY A 38 -3.84 4.72 -1.31
CA GLY A 38 -2.47 4.32 -1.53
C GLY A 38 -2.27 3.27 -2.61
N THR A 39 -1.16 3.40 -3.32
CA THR A 39 -0.68 2.43 -4.32
C THR A 39 0.68 1.88 -3.91
N SER A 40 0.89 0.56 -4.02
CA SER A 40 2.18 -0.09 -3.74
C SER A 40 2.67 0.29 -2.33
N ILE A 41 3.89 0.78 -2.19
CA ILE A 41 4.41 1.27 -0.91
C ILE A 41 3.54 2.37 -0.28
N GLY A 42 2.86 3.16 -1.09
CA GLY A 42 1.89 4.15 -0.62
C GLY A 42 0.70 3.52 0.10
N SER A 43 0.29 2.30 -0.29
CA SER A 43 -0.75 1.55 0.42
C SER A 43 -0.30 1.10 1.81
N VAL A 44 0.99 0.84 1.98
CA VAL A 44 1.60 0.49 3.28
C VAL A 44 1.59 1.70 4.21
N ASN A 45 2.04 2.87 3.73
CA ASN A 45 2.00 4.11 4.52
C ASN A 45 0.56 4.50 4.86
N ALA A 46 -0.36 4.44 3.90
CA ALA A 46 -1.78 4.72 4.12
C ALA A 46 -2.40 3.76 5.14
N GLY A 47 -2.13 2.45 5.02
CA GLY A 47 -2.59 1.42 5.96
C GLY A 47 -2.05 1.64 7.38
N TYR A 48 -0.76 1.98 7.50
CA TYR A 48 -0.17 2.32 8.80
C TYR A 48 -0.89 3.50 9.46
N LEU A 49 -1.12 4.58 8.71
CA LEU A 49 -1.82 5.77 9.23
C LEU A 49 -3.30 5.50 9.53
N ALA A 50 -3.96 4.63 8.77
CA ALA A 50 -5.33 4.22 9.07
C ALA A 50 -5.42 3.46 10.41
N LEU A 51 -4.41 2.63 10.73
CA LEU A 51 -4.33 1.87 11.98
C LEU A 51 -3.97 2.74 13.19
N HIS A 52 -2.99 3.63 13.04
CA HIS A 52 -2.40 4.37 14.15
C HIS A 52 -2.91 5.80 14.27
N GLY A 53 -3.74 6.25 13.31
CA GLY A 53 -4.20 7.63 13.21
C GLY A 53 -3.17 8.56 12.58
N PHE A 54 -3.59 9.80 12.32
CA PHE A 54 -2.72 10.86 11.76
C PHE A 54 -2.32 11.83 12.86
N SER A 55 -1.20 11.55 13.52
CA SER A 55 -0.62 12.33 14.61
C SER A 55 0.91 12.39 14.52
N LYS A 56 1.52 13.26 15.34
CA LYS A 56 2.99 13.33 15.41
C LYS A 56 3.59 11.99 15.85
N GLU A 57 2.99 11.34 16.84
CA GLU A 57 3.43 10.05 17.39
C GLU A 57 3.37 8.95 16.33
N SER A 58 2.30 8.92 15.54
CA SER A 58 2.14 7.96 14.44
C SER A 58 3.17 8.18 13.34
N LEU A 59 3.47 9.45 13.01
CA LEU A 59 4.50 9.77 12.02
C LEU A 59 5.92 9.48 12.52
N ASP A 60 6.18 9.66 13.81
CA ASP A 60 7.46 9.26 14.42
C ASP A 60 7.60 7.73 14.40
N GLY A 61 6.55 6.98 14.73
CA GLY A 61 6.51 5.52 14.61
C GLY A 61 6.71 5.02 13.18
N LEU A 62 6.05 5.65 12.20
CA LEU A 62 6.23 5.33 10.79
C LEU A 62 7.67 5.59 10.32
N ALA A 63 8.29 6.69 10.80
CA ALA A 63 9.69 6.98 10.51
C ALA A 63 10.64 5.91 11.08
N GLU A 64 10.38 5.42 12.30
CA GLU A 64 11.14 4.31 12.90
C GLU A 64 10.94 3.00 12.14
N ALA A 65 9.69 2.69 11.72
CA ALA A 65 9.41 1.53 10.87
C ALA A 65 10.24 1.58 9.58
N TRP A 66 10.33 2.75 8.92
CA TRP A 66 11.17 2.94 7.75
C TRP A 66 12.67 2.76 8.03
N ARG A 67 13.18 3.21 9.18
CA ARG A 67 14.59 2.97 9.58
C ARG A 67 14.84 1.47 9.78
N GLY A 68 13.89 0.76 10.41
CA GLY A 68 13.96 -0.68 10.57
C GLY A 68 14.00 -1.42 9.22
N VAL A 69 13.14 -1.01 8.26
CA VAL A 69 13.12 -1.59 6.91
C VAL A 69 14.45 -1.40 6.17
N ALA A 70 15.12 -0.26 6.37
CA ALA A 70 16.42 0.02 5.72
C ALA A 70 17.52 -0.97 6.15
N THR A 71 17.37 -1.60 7.30
CA THR A 71 18.31 -2.63 7.81
C THR A 71 17.88 -4.06 7.44
N MET A 72 16.68 -4.22 6.88
CA MET A 72 16.15 -5.53 6.48
C MET A 72 16.27 -5.71 4.96
N GLU A 73 16.85 -6.81 4.52
CA GLU A 73 16.80 -7.22 3.11
C GLU A 73 15.40 -7.79 2.77
N LEU A 74 14.38 -6.94 2.74
CA LEU A 74 13.02 -7.35 2.38
C LEU A 74 12.92 -7.84 0.94
N LEU A 75 13.67 -7.18 0.04
CA LEU A 75 13.75 -7.54 -1.38
C LEU A 75 15.21 -7.75 -1.76
N PRO A 76 15.61 -8.93 -2.21
CA PRO A 76 16.96 -9.15 -2.68
C PRO A 76 17.22 -8.34 -3.96
N VAL A 77 18.28 -7.54 -3.94
CA VAL A 77 18.70 -6.66 -5.06
C VAL A 77 19.73 -7.35 -5.96
N ASN A 78 20.02 -8.63 -5.71
CA ASN A 78 21.01 -9.36 -6.49
C ASN A 78 20.42 -9.76 -7.86
N TYR A 79 20.93 -9.15 -8.93
CA TYR A 79 20.49 -9.43 -10.31
C TYR A 79 20.69 -10.89 -10.72
N VAL A 80 21.72 -11.57 -10.19
CA VAL A 80 21.94 -13.01 -10.42
C VAL A 80 20.81 -13.82 -9.80
N TRP A 81 20.40 -13.48 -8.59
CA TRP A 81 19.26 -14.10 -7.92
C TRP A 81 17.96 -13.90 -8.71
N LEU A 82 17.72 -12.68 -9.22
CA LEU A 82 16.54 -12.38 -10.05
C LEU A 82 16.56 -13.19 -11.36
N ALA A 83 17.71 -13.33 -12.00
CA ALA A 83 17.86 -14.15 -13.21
C ALA A 83 17.62 -15.63 -12.92
N VAL A 84 18.20 -16.18 -11.85
CA VAL A 84 17.97 -17.58 -11.42
C VAL A 84 16.51 -17.82 -11.10
N ARG A 85 15.84 -16.90 -10.39
CA ARG A 85 14.40 -17.02 -10.12
C ARG A 85 13.56 -16.98 -11.39
N ALA A 86 13.89 -16.11 -12.36
CA ALA A 86 13.21 -16.05 -13.64
C ALA A 86 13.36 -17.35 -14.45
N MET A 87 14.55 -18.01 -14.34
CA MET A 87 14.84 -19.23 -15.08
C MET A 87 14.32 -20.52 -14.41
N PHE A 88 14.34 -20.62 -13.09
CA PHE A 88 14.10 -21.87 -12.36
C PHE A 88 12.94 -21.86 -11.37
N GLY A 89 12.33 -20.74 -11.10
CA GLY A 89 11.00 -20.55 -10.45
C GLY A 89 10.75 -21.15 -9.05
N ARG A 90 11.61 -22.01 -8.47
CA ARG A 90 11.21 -22.86 -7.33
C ARG A 90 12.19 -23.02 -6.14
N THR A 91 13.39 -22.47 -6.16
CA THR A 91 14.42 -22.83 -5.15
C THR A 91 14.88 -21.69 -4.24
N VAL A 92 14.21 -20.54 -4.24
CA VAL A 92 14.63 -19.37 -3.47
C VAL A 92 13.54 -19.01 -2.44
N PRO A 93 13.90 -18.56 -1.21
CA PRO A 93 12.92 -18.15 -0.21
C PRO A 93 11.90 -17.20 -0.82
N ASP A 94 10.61 -17.50 -0.63
CA ASP A 94 9.51 -16.76 -1.23
C ASP A 94 9.43 -15.34 -0.66
N PRO A 95 9.74 -14.27 -1.45
CA PRO A 95 9.64 -12.90 -0.96
C PRO A 95 8.22 -12.51 -0.54
N ALA A 96 7.21 -13.12 -1.13
CA ALA A 96 5.81 -12.86 -0.77
C ALA A 96 5.55 -13.26 0.70
N LYS A 97 6.14 -14.37 1.16
CA LYS A 97 6.02 -14.78 2.56
C LYS A 97 6.67 -13.75 3.51
N ARG A 98 7.88 -13.28 3.21
CA ARG A 98 8.58 -12.26 4.02
C ARG A 98 7.80 -10.95 4.09
N ILE A 99 7.26 -10.50 2.96
CA ILE A 99 6.43 -9.29 2.86
C ILE A 99 5.16 -9.47 3.70
N LYS A 100 4.50 -10.63 3.59
CA LYS A 100 3.31 -10.95 4.38
C LYS A 100 3.62 -10.96 5.89
N ASP A 101 4.67 -11.66 6.30
CA ASP A 101 5.07 -11.76 7.71
C ASP A 101 5.43 -10.36 8.26
N PHE A 102 6.08 -9.51 7.45
CA PHE A 102 6.37 -8.13 7.81
C PHE A 102 5.08 -7.31 8.04
N PHE A 103 4.08 -7.41 7.16
CA PHE A 103 2.80 -6.71 7.34
C PHE A 103 2.06 -7.17 8.59
N ILE A 104 2.02 -8.49 8.84
CA ILE A 104 1.41 -9.05 10.05
C ILE A 104 2.10 -8.54 11.31
N ALA A 105 3.43 -8.52 11.34
CA ALA A 105 4.22 -8.01 12.47
C ALA A 105 3.99 -6.51 12.74
N ASN A 106 3.54 -5.76 11.72
CA ASN A 106 3.22 -4.33 11.82
C ASN A 106 1.71 -4.04 11.92
N GLY A 107 0.90 -5.04 12.33
CA GLY A 107 -0.51 -4.86 12.67
C GLY A 107 -1.51 -5.06 11.53
N ILE A 108 -1.05 -5.31 10.29
CA ILE A 108 -1.95 -5.66 9.18
C ILE A 108 -2.18 -7.18 9.22
N THR A 109 -3.08 -7.60 10.11
CA THR A 109 -3.37 -9.02 10.37
C THR A 109 -4.38 -9.61 9.38
N PRO A 110 -4.46 -10.95 9.23
CA PRO A 110 -5.39 -11.60 8.30
C PRO A 110 -6.88 -11.35 8.59
N ASP A 111 -7.22 -11.03 9.83
CA ASP A 111 -8.58 -10.74 10.29
C ASP A 111 -8.95 -9.25 10.21
N LEU A 112 -7.98 -8.38 9.93
CA LEU A 112 -8.23 -6.95 9.77
C LEU A 112 -9.09 -6.68 8.52
N ARG A 113 -10.23 -6.01 8.70
CA ARG A 113 -11.18 -5.66 7.63
C ARG A 113 -11.21 -4.16 7.39
N PHE A 114 -11.54 -3.76 6.16
CA PHE A 114 -11.67 -2.33 5.84
C PHE A 114 -12.79 -1.65 6.64
N GLY A 115 -13.81 -2.38 7.05
CA GLY A 115 -14.93 -1.86 7.81
C GLY A 115 -14.59 -1.23 9.15
N VAL A 116 -13.36 -1.42 9.70
CA VAL A 116 -12.94 -0.75 10.93
C VAL A 116 -12.49 0.71 10.69
N PHE A 117 -12.21 1.09 9.42
CA PHE A 117 -11.70 2.42 9.07
C PHE A 117 -12.83 3.35 8.64
N HIS A 118 -13.34 4.14 9.58
CA HIS A 118 -14.44 5.07 9.33
C HIS A 118 -13.97 6.51 9.08
N ASN A 119 -12.94 6.95 9.82
CA ASN A 119 -12.38 8.29 9.72
C ASN A 119 -10.91 8.31 10.20
N PRO A 120 -9.95 8.37 9.28
CA PRO A 120 -10.12 8.36 7.82
C PRO A 120 -10.49 6.97 7.27
N ARG A 121 -11.25 6.93 6.17
CA ARG A 121 -11.44 5.71 5.38
C ARG A 121 -10.15 5.34 4.67
N LEU A 122 -9.95 4.05 4.41
CA LEU A 122 -8.79 3.54 3.67
C LEU A 122 -9.23 2.95 2.33
N VAL A 123 -8.51 3.31 1.27
CA VAL A 123 -8.61 2.70 -0.06
C VAL A 123 -7.22 2.31 -0.55
N ILE A 124 -7.08 1.09 -1.03
CA ILE A 124 -5.85 0.55 -1.58
C ILE A 124 -6.08 0.25 -3.06
N VAL A 125 -5.07 0.52 -3.89
CA VAL A 125 -5.21 0.39 -5.34
C VAL A 125 -4.25 -0.69 -5.86
N SER A 126 -4.82 -1.69 -6.57
CA SER A 126 -4.09 -2.66 -7.39
C SER A 126 -4.40 -2.46 -8.88
N THR A 127 -3.76 -3.25 -9.74
CA THR A 127 -4.01 -3.29 -11.19
C THR A 127 -4.65 -4.61 -11.58
N ASP A 128 -5.77 -4.57 -12.27
CA ASP A 128 -6.31 -5.73 -12.99
C ASP A 128 -5.61 -5.88 -14.34
N LEU A 129 -4.83 -6.95 -14.51
CA LEU A 129 -4.09 -7.23 -15.75
C LEU A 129 -4.99 -7.63 -16.92
N ASN A 130 -6.19 -8.10 -16.66
CA ASN A 130 -7.12 -8.52 -17.71
C ASN A 130 -7.75 -7.32 -18.43
N SER A 131 -8.07 -6.26 -17.65
CA SER A 131 -8.72 -5.05 -18.17
C SER A 131 -7.77 -3.87 -18.33
N GLY A 132 -6.59 -3.88 -17.67
CA GLY A 132 -5.70 -2.72 -17.59
C GLY A 132 -6.28 -1.57 -16.77
N GLN A 133 -7.18 -1.86 -15.83
CA GLN A 133 -7.84 -0.85 -15.00
C GLN A 133 -7.40 -0.91 -13.55
N PRO A 134 -7.44 0.20 -12.80
CA PRO A 134 -7.22 0.18 -11.37
C PRO A 134 -8.39 -0.52 -10.65
N VAL A 135 -8.04 -1.36 -9.68
CA VAL A 135 -8.98 -1.98 -8.74
C VAL A 135 -8.90 -1.24 -7.42
N LEU A 136 -10.05 -0.79 -6.92
CA LEU A 136 -10.16 -0.12 -5.63
C LEU A 136 -10.61 -1.12 -4.57
N HIS A 137 -9.72 -1.38 -3.60
CA HIS A 137 -10.01 -2.18 -2.41
C HIS A 137 -10.44 -1.27 -1.25
N GLY A 138 -11.33 -1.76 -0.40
CA GLY A 138 -11.86 -1.03 0.74
C GLY A 138 -13.21 -0.33 0.48
N LEU A 139 -13.85 -0.64 -0.65
CA LEU A 139 -15.25 -0.27 -0.89
C LEU A 139 -16.21 -1.29 -0.26
N ASP A 140 -15.76 -2.55 -0.10
CA ASP A 140 -16.45 -3.59 0.67
C ASP A 140 -15.87 -3.62 2.09
N PRO A 141 -16.66 -3.36 3.15
CA PRO A 141 -16.19 -3.36 4.54
C PRO A 141 -15.68 -4.73 5.01
N GLU A 142 -16.13 -5.82 4.41
CA GLU A 142 -15.73 -7.19 4.78
C GLU A 142 -14.42 -7.62 4.08
N GLU A 143 -13.90 -6.84 3.18
CA GLU A 143 -12.65 -7.14 2.50
C GLU A 143 -11.45 -7.11 3.46
N ALA A 144 -10.52 -8.07 3.31
CA ALA A 144 -9.31 -8.14 4.13
C ALA A 144 -8.26 -7.12 3.67
N VAL A 145 -7.78 -6.29 4.60
CA VAL A 145 -6.75 -5.27 4.31
C VAL A 145 -5.43 -5.90 3.88
N LEU A 146 -5.04 -7.02 4.53
CA LEU A 146 -3.80 -7.73 4.20
C LEU A 146 -3.77 -8.19 2.74
N ASP A 147 -4.89 -8.73 2.25
CA ASP A 147 -4.97 -9.18 0.85
C ASP A 147 -4.80 -8.01 -0.11
N ALA A 148 -5.47 -6.90 0.15
CA ALA A 148 -5.38 -5.70 -0.68
C ALA A 148 -3.96 -5.12 -0.72
N VAL A 149 -3.27 -5.03 0.44
CA VAL A 149 -1.87 -4.56 0.50
C VAL A 149 -0.96 -5.51 -0.26
N LEU A 150 -1.13 -6.83 -0.13
CA LEU A 150 -0.33 -7.82 -0.85
C LEU A 150 -0.54 -7.72 -2.37
N LEU A 151 -1.77 -7.50 -2.84
CA LEU A 151 -2.07 -7.26 -4.25
C LEU A 151 -1.44 -5.97 -4.75
N SER A 152 -1.61 -4.88 -3.99
CA SER A 152 -1.07 -3.55 -4.33
C SER A 152 0.46 -3.50 -4.38
N THR A 153 1.14 -4.43 -3.67
CA THR A 153 2.60 -4.54 -3.62
C THR A 153 3.16 -5.72 -4.41
N ALA A 154 2.33 -6.44 -5.17
CA ALA A 154 2.73 -7.59 -5.98
C ALA A 154 3.48 -7.14 -7.23
N LEU A 155 4.79 -6.88 -7.09
CA LEU A 155 5.66 -6.38 -8.15
C LEU A 155 6.58 -7.49 -8.68
N PRO A 156 6.43 -7.94 -9.94
CA PRO A 156 7.39 -8.85 -10.55
C PRO A 156 8.80 -8.23 -10.65
N PRO A 157 9.86 -9.01 -10.52
CA PRO A 157 9.90 -10.46 -10.37
C PRO A 157 9.84 -10.96 -8.91
N TRP A 158 9.73 -10.06 -7.92
CA TRP A 158 9.72 -10.43 -6.49
C TRP A 158 8.42 -11.14 -6.09
N VAL A 159 7.27 -10.60 -6.51
CA VAL A 159 5.96 -11.20 -6.31
C VAL A 159 5.23 -11.25 -7.65
N MET A 160 4.81 -12.44 -8.04
CA MET A 160 4.08 -12.65 -9.29
C MET A 160 2.63 -12.19 -9.16
N PRO A 161 1.96 -11.85 -10.27
CA PRO A 161 0.53 -11.52 -10.26
C PRO A 161 -0.31 -12.59 -9.58
N VAL A 162 -1.25 -12.17 -8.77
CA VAL A 162 -2.11 -13.04 -7.96
C VAL A 162 -3.47 -13.21 -8.62
N LYS A 163 -3.92 -14.44 -8.78
CA LYS A 163 -5.27 -14.72 -9.31
C LYS A 163 -6.30 -14.55 -8.18
N ARG A 164 -7.25 -13.63 -8.38
CA ARG A 164 -8.35 -13.38 -7.44
C ARG A 164 -9.65 -13.11 -8.21
N GLN A 165 -10.75 -13.75 -7.82
CA GLN A 165 -12.07 -13.53 -8.40
C GLN A 165 -12.09 -13.59 -9.94
N GLY A 166 -11.31 -14.53 -10.53
CA GLY A 166 -11.27 -14.74 -11.97
C GLY A 166 -10.35 -13.81 -12.77
N ARG A 167 -9.69 -12.82 -12.15
CA ARG A 167 -8.73 -11.90 -12.75
C ARG A 167 -7.34 -12.06 -12.14
N TYR A 168 -6.32 -11.54 -12.83
CA TYR A 168 -4.96 -11.43 -12.30
C TYR A 168 -4.73 -10.00 -11.83
N GLU A 169 -4.37 -9.85 -10.56
CA GLU A 169 -4.05 -8.56 -9.96
C GLU A 169 -2.58 -8.47 -9.61
N MET A 170 -2.02 -7.27 -9.70
CA MET A 170 -0.65 -6.95 -9.32
C MET A 170 -0.53 -5.50 -8.83
N ASP A 171 0.72 -5.07 -8.60
CA ASP A 171 1.04 -3.71 -8.12
C ASP A 171 0.26 -2.64 -8.89
N GLY A 172 -0.41 -1.77 -8.12
CA GLY A 172 -1.23 -0.70 -8.68
C GLY A 172 -0.44 0.35 -9.45
N GLY A 173 0.88 0.42 -9.22
CA GLY A 173 1.78 1.36 -9.88
C GLY A 173 1.89 1.16 -11.39
N LEU A 174 1.43 0.01 -11.91
CA LEU A 174 1.41 -0.24 -13.35
C LEU A 174 0.44 0.71 -14.08
N VAL A 175 -0.72 1.01 -13.51
CA VAL A 175 -1.74 1.86 -14.17
C VAL A 175 -2.07 3.12 -13.37
N SER A 176 -1.89 3.13 -12.05
CA SER A 176 -2.26 4.25 -11.17
C SER A 176 -1.23 4.43 -10.06
N ASN A 177 0.00 4.82 -10.44
CA ASN A 177 1.10 4.99 -9.48
C ASN A 177 0.83 6.10 -8.46
N LEU A 178 0.24 7.22 -8.87
CA LEU A 178 -0.34 8.25 -8.00
C LEU A 178 -1.85 8.17 -8.15
N PRO A 179 -2.58 7.57 -7.19
CA PRO A 179 -3.99 7.19 -7.38
C PRO A 179 -4.99 8.34 -7.22
N VAL A 180 -4.82 9.42 -8.01
CA VAL A 180 -5.72 10.59 -7.99
C VAL A 180 -7.11 10.22 -8.48
N GLU A 181 -7.21 9.58 -9.64
CA GLU A 181 -8.51 9.16 -10.18
C GLU A 181 -9.21 8.14 -9.27
N PRO A 182 -8.55 7.11 -8.73
CA PRO A 182 -9.11 6.26 -7.69
C PRO A 182 -9.64 7.02 -6.46
N ALA A 183 -8.94 8.06 -6.00
CA ALA A 183 -9.40 8.89 -4.89
C ALA A 183 -10.70 9.64 -5.22
N LEU A 184 -10.81 10.22 -6.41
CA LEU A 184 -12.02 10.87 -6.87
C LEU A 184 -13.19 9.88 -6.96
N ARG A 185 -12.96 8.68 -7.50
CA ARG A 185 -13.97 7.59 -7.55
C ARG A 185 -14.39 7.12 -6.16
N ALA A 186 -13.50 7.18 -5.18
CA ALA A 186 -13.80 6.87 -3.78
C ALA A 186 -14.52 8.01 -3.04
N GLY A 187 -14.76 9.14 -3.71
CA GLY A 187 -15.56 10.27 -3.20
C GLY A 187 -14.73 11.45 -2.67
N ALA A 188 -13.42 11.52 -2.95
CA ALA A 188 -12.63 12.71 -2.63
C ALA A 188 -13.12 13.93 -3.41
N THR A 189 -13.14 15.09 -2.75
CA THR A 189 -13.43 16.40 -3.37
C THR A 189 -12.23 17.32 -3.32
N GLU A 190 -11.29 17.06 -2.42
CA GLU A 190 -10.01 17.74 -2.29
C GLU A 190 -8.90 16.68 -2.16
N ILE A 191 -7.71 16.95 -2.70
CA ILE A 191 -6.58 16.01 -2.73
C ILE A 191 -5.29 16.71 -2.29
N VAL A 192 -4.54 16.02 -1.45
CA VAL A 192 -3.17 16.36 -1.05
C VAL A 192 -2.26 15.15 -1.29
#